data_137e92f921bb7f57ef3aa89323a1b348
#
_entry.id   137e92f921bb7f57ef3aa89323a1b348
#
_cell.length_a   1.000
_cell.length_b   1.000
_cell.length_c   1.000
_cell.angle_alpha   90.00
_cell.angle_beta   90.00
_cell.angle_gamma   90.00
#
_symmetry.space_group_name_H-M   'P 1'
#
loop_
_entity.id
_entity.type
_entity.pdbx_description
1 polymer ?
#
loop_
_entity_poly.entity_id
_entity_poly.type
_entity_poly.pdbx_seq_one_letter_code
_entity_poly.pdbx_strand_id
1 'polypeptide(L)'
;MIVGSFLVKNLLLHWHHGERWFWDCLIDADLASNSAGWQWIAGSGADAAPYFRIFNPITQGQKFDPDGRYTRKYLPVLNDMPDKFLFNPWEAPEDVLRSAGVKLGENYPLPIVEIGSSRQKALEAFATTKTLIA
;
A
#
# COMPACT_ATOMS: atom_id res chain seq x y z
N MET A 1 0.54 -5.74 6.46
CA MET A 1 0.03 -6.41 5.22
C MET A 1 -0.14 -5.43 4.07
N ILE A 2 -0.96 -4.37 4.16
CA ILE A 2 -1.22 -3.42 3.04
C ILE A 2 0.08 -2.75 2.58
N VAL A 3 0.88 -2.19 3.49
CA VAL A 3 2.18 -1.56 3.18
C VAL A 3 3.11 -2.54 2.48
N GLY A 4 3.28 -3.75 3.00
CA GLY A 4 4.13 -4.76 2.38
C GLY A 4 3.65 -5.16 0.98
N SER A 5 2.34 -5.36 0.81
CA SER A 5 1.77 -5.63 -0.52
C SER A 5 1.99 -4.47 -1.49
N PHE A 6 1.85 -3.23 -1.02
CA PHE A 6 2.07 -2.05 -1.86
C PHE A 6 3.52 -1.95 -2.33
N LEU A 7 4.48 -2.03 -1.41
CA LEU A 7 5.90 -1.95 -1.75
C LEU A 7 6.35 -3.08 -2.68
N VAL A 8 6.01 -4.32 -2.34
CA VAL A 8 6.50 -5.49 -3.08
C VAL A 8 5.75 -5.71 -4.38
N LYS A 9 4.43 -5.49 -4.40
CA LYS A 9 3.58 -5.87 -5.54
C LYS A 9 3.17 -4.71 -6.41
N ASN A 10 2.81 -3.55 -5.84
CA ASN A 10 2.47 -2.40 -6.68
C ASN A 10 3.70 -1.64 -7.16
N LEU A 11 4.72 -1.48 -6.30
CA LEU A 11 5.97 -0.80 -6.67
C LEU A 11 7.05 -1.75 -7.21
N LEU A 12 6.86 -3.06 -7.12
CA LEU A 12 7.82 -4.10 -7.53
C LEU A 12 9.21 -3.92 -6.87
N LEU A 13 9.24 -3.43 -5.65
CA LEU A 13 10.46 -3.31 -4.86
C LEU A 13 10.83 -4.64 -4.22
N HIS A 14 12.13 -4.93 -4.15
CA HIS A 14 12.58 -6.11 -3.43
C HIS A 14 12.22 -6.00 -1.94
N TRP A 15 11.74 -7.07 -1.34
CA TRP A 15 11.21 -7.09 0.02
C TRP A 15 12.22 -6.62 1.10
N HIS A 16 13.51 -6.76 0.87
CA HIS A 16 14.57 -6.25 1.76
C HIS A 16 14.47 -4.73 2.01
N HIS A 17 13.95 -3.94 1.06
CA HIS A 17 13.78 -2.49 1.27
C HIS A 17 12.74 -2.23 2.36
N GLY A 18 11.63 -2.98 2.33
CA GLY A 18 10.59 -2.87 3.36
C GLY A 18 11.03 -3.44 4.72
N GLU A 19 11.74 -4.58 4.71
CA GLU A 19 12.34 -5.17 5.90
C GLU A 19 13.26 -4.19 6.62
N ARG A 20 14.18 -3.56 5.88
CA ARG A 20 15.11 -2.56 6.41
C ARG A 20 14.38 -1.35 6.98
N TRP A 21 13.38 -0.85 6.28
CA TRP A 21 12.54 0.25 6.76
C TRP A 21 11.81 -0.10 8.06
N PHE A 22 11.23 -1.30 8.14
CA PHE A 22 10.56 -1.75 9.35
C PHE A 22 11.52 -1.93 10.52
N TRP A 23 12.72 -2.44 10.25
CA TRP A 23 13.77 -2.56 11.27
C TRP A 23 14.10 -1.22 11.92
N ASP A 24 14.19 -0.16 11.12
CA ASP A 24 14.52 1.18 11.60
C ASP A 24 13.35 1.86 12.33
N CYS A 25 12.11 1.55 11.97
CA CYS A 25 10.91 2.27 12.45
C CYS A 25 10.16 1.57 13.58
N LEU A 26 10.22 0.23 13.67
CA LEU A 26 9.45 -0.52 14.66
C LEU A 26 10.16 -0.55 16.00
N ILE A 27 9.43 -0.21 17.06
CA ILE A 27 9.93 -0.24 18.44
C ILE A 27 10.19 -1.70 18.91
N ASP A 28 9.37 -2.63 18.43
CA ASP A 28 9.39 -4.05 18.70
C ASP A 28 10.02 -4.88 17.57
N ALA A 29 10.97 -4.30 16.83
CA ALA A 29 11.62 -4.97 15.72
C ALA A 29 12.31 -6.27 16.16
N ASP A 30 11.91 -7.37 15.57
CA ASP A 30 12.53 -8.69 15.68
C ASP A 30 12.96 -9.17 14.30
N LEU A 31 14.23 -9.57 14.17
CA LEU A 31 14.80 -9.88 12.85
C LEU A 31 14.09 -11.07 12.19
N ALA A 32 13.85 -12.13 12.94
CA ALA A 32 13.24 -13.34 12.40
C ALA A 32 11.80 -13.09 11.93
N SER A 33 10.99 -12.44 12.79
CA SER A 33 9.60 -12.12 12.48
C SER A 33 9.48 -11.10 11.32
N ASN A 34 10.36 -10.10 11.29
CA ASN A 34 10.40 -9.09 10.23
C ASN A 34 10.74 -9.74 8.90
N SER A 35 11.86 -10.45 8.80
CA SER A 35 12.31 -11.13 7.58
C SER A 35 11.29 -12.15 7.09
N ALA A 36 10.80 -13.02 7.97
CA ALA A 36 9.78 -14.02 7.62
C ALA A 36 8.49 -13.38 7.11
N GLY A 37 8.01 -12.32 7.76
CA GLY A 37 6.81 -11.58 7.33
C GLY A 37 6.94 -10.94 5.96
N TRP A 38 8.09 -10.34 5.65
CA TRP A 38 8.37 -9.75 4.34
C TRP A 38 8.54 -10.80 3.23
N GLN A 39 9.22 -11.91 3.52
CA GLN A 39 9.31 -13.05 2.60
C GLN A 39 7.94 -13.65 2.32
N TRP A 40 7.12 -13.83 3.36
CA TRP A 40 5.75 -14.33 3.21
C TRP A 40 4.92 -13.45 2.25
N ILE A 41 4.97 -12.12 2.43
CA ILE A 41 4.27 -11.17 1.54
C ILE A 41 4.81 -11.27 0.11
N ALA A 42 6.13 -11.42 -0.05
CA ALA A 42 6.75 -11.57 -1.37
C ALA A 42 6.40 -12.90 -2.08
N GLY A 43 5.86 -13.86 -1.34
CA GLY A 43 5.59 -15.20 -1.86
C GLY A 43 6.86 -16.04 -1.98
N SER A 44 7.82 -15.85 -1.08
CA SER A 44 9.12 -16.52 -1.03
C SER A 44 9.45 -16.98 0.39
N GLY A 45 10.61 -17.62 0.57
CA GLY A 45 11.03 -18.13 1.88
C GLY A 45 10.40 -19.47 2.24
N ALA A 46 10.65 -19.89 3.50
CA ALA A 46 10.26 -21.22 3.99
C ALA A 46 8.73 -21.37 4.14
N ASP A 47 8.02 -20.26 4.43
CA ASP A 47 6.57 -20.22 4.60
C ASP A 47 5.99 -19.11 3.69
N ALA A 48 6.01 -19.35 2.39
CA ALA A 48 5.49 -18.41 1.41
C ALA A 48 3.95 -18.32 1.48
N ALA A 49 3.39 -17.13 1.24
CA ALA A 49 1.94 -16.97 1.17
C ALA A 49 1.34 -17.92 0.11
N PRO A 50 0.29 -18.69 0.45
CA PRO A 50 -0.26 -19.72 -0.45
C PRO A 50 -0.91 -19.12 -1.70
N TYR A 51 -1.26 -17.83 -1.65
CA TYR A 51 -1.89 -17.13 -2.75
C TYR A 51 -1.19 -15.80 -3.03
N PHE A 52 -0.95 -15.49 -4.30
CA PHE A 52 -0.43 -14.19 -4.72
C PHE A 52 -1.53 -13.13 -4.62
N ARG A 53 -1.74 -12.63 -3.42
CA ARG A 53 -2.76 -11.61 -3.13
C ARG A 53 -2.18 -10.21 -3.26
N ILE A 54 -2.78 -9.38 -4.11
CA ILE A 54 -2.45 -7.96 -4.26
C ILE A 54 -3.58 -7.16 -3.62
N PHE A 55 -3.25 -6.38 -2.58
CA PHE A 55 -4.25 -5.54 -1.93
C PHE A 55 -4.40 -4.22 -2.69
N ASN A 56 -5.65 -3.77 -2.85
CA ASN A 56 -5.94 -2.41 -3.27
C ASN A 56 -6.09 -1.54 -2.01
N PRO A 57 -5.18 -0.59 -1.74
CA PRO A 57 -5.21 0.23 -0.53
C PRO A 57 -6.52 1.02 -0.37
N ILE A 58 -7.10 1.49 -1.48
CA ILE A 58 -8.36 2.27 -1.48
C ILE A 58 -9.50 1.41 -0.94
N THR A 59 -9.72 0.23 -1.55
CA THR A 59 -10.80 -0.67 -1.12
C THR A 59 -10.58 -1.24 0.27
N GLN A 60 -9.32 -1.39 0.70
CA GLN A 60 -9.01 -1.80 2.07
C GLN A 60 -9.37 -0.68 3.06
N GLY A 61 -9.04 0.57 2.76
CA GLY A 61 -9.45 1.73 3.55
C GLY A 61 -10.96 1.79 3.70
N GLN A 62 -11.69 1.77 2.59
CA GLN A 62 -13.16 1.80 2.57
C GLN A 62 -13.79 0.67 3.40
N LYS A 63 -13.19 -0.51 3.39
CA LYS A 63 -13.71 -1.68 4.11
C LYS A 63 -13.43 -1.65 5.62
N PHE A 64 -12.24 -1.22 6.03
CA PHE A 64 -11.77 -1.37 7.41
C PHE A 64 -11.74 -0.07 8.20
N ASP A 65 -11.90 1.07 7.53
CA ASP A 65 -12.02 2.40 8.13
C ASP A 65 -13.15 3.19 7.44
N PRO A 66 -14.38 2.63 7.37
CA PRO A 66 -15.47 3.21 6.58
C PRO A 66 -15.84 4.64 7.02
N ASP A 67 -15.70 4.94 8.31
CA ASP A 67 -15.94 6.28 8.87
C ASP A 67 -14.70 7.19 8.79
N GLY A 68 -13.57 6.70 8.29
CA GLY A 68 -12.34 7.44 8.14
C GLY A 68 -11.68 7.88 9.45
N ARG A 69 -12.04 7.27 10.58
CA ARG A 69 -11.54 7.68 11.91
C ARG A 69 -10.03 7.49 12.04
N TYR A 70 -9.54 6.33 11.60
CA TYR A 70 -8.11 6.04 11.65
C TYR A 70 -7.36 6.95 10.67
N THR A 71 -7.84 7.05 9.43
CA THR A 71 -7.20 7.87 8.40
C THR A 71 -7.11 9.33 8.81
N ARG A 72 -8.19 9.95 9.26
CA ARG A 72 -8.18 11.35 9.69
C ARG A 72 -7.32 11.59 10.93
N LYS A 73 -7.29 10.64 11.87
CA LYS A 73 -6.42 10.73 13.06
C LYS A 73 -4.95 10.83 12.70
N TYR A 74 -4.50 10.07 11.70
CA TYR A 74 -3.08 10.00 11.33
C TYR A 74 -2.71 10.84 10.11
N LEU A 75 -3.71 11.30 9.35
CA LEU A 75 -3.57 12.22 8.22
C LEU A 75 -4.53 13.41 8.39
N PRO A 76 -4.24 14.33 9.32
CA PRO A 76 -5.13 15.47 9.62
C PRO A 76 -5.43 16.35 8.42
N VAL A 77 -4.58 16.38 7.42
CA VAL A 77 -4.80 17.08 6.14
C VAL A 77 -6.08 16.62 5.43
N LEU A 78 -6.58 15.41 5.74
CA LEU A 78 -7.80 14.83 5.17
C LEU A 78 -9.03 15.00 6.07
N ASN A 79 -8.97 15.77 7.16
CA ASN A 79 -10.08 15.88 8.12
C ASN A 79 -11.39 16.32 7.45
N ASP A 80 -11.31 17.31 6.57
CA ASP A 80 -12.48 17.90 5.91
C ASP A 80 -12.78 17.23 4.54
N MET A 81 -12.05 16.17 4.19
CA MET A 81 -12.29 15.43 2.96
C MET A 81 -13.58 14.59 3.11
N PRO A 82 -14.52 14.66 2.16
CA PRO A 82 -15.69 13.77 2.14
C PRO A 82 -15.29 12.30 2.08
N ASP A 83 -16.04 11.43 2.79
CA ASP A 83 -15.76 9.99 2.89
C ASP A 83 -15.59 9.33 1.52
N LYS A 84 -16.36 9.77 0.54
CA LYS A 84 -16.30 9.28 -0.84
C LYS A 84 -14.90 9.37 -1.46
N PHE A 85 -14.13 10.39 -1.11
CA PHE A 85 -12.81 10.67 -1.69
C PHE A 85 -11.68 10.53 -0.66
N LEU A 86 -11.98 10.08 0.56
CA LEU A 86 -11.01 10.02 1.64
C LEU A 86 -9.79 9.15 1.33
N PHE A 87 -10.00 8.03 0.63
CA PHE A 87 -8.94 7.05 0.31
C PHE A 87 -8.36 7.21 -1.10
N ASN A 88 -8.92 8.14 -1.88
CA ASN A 88 -8.48 8.47 -3.24
C ASN A 88 -8.67 9.97 -3.54
N PRO A 89 -8.07 10.88 -2.75
CA PRO A 89 -8.27 12.32 -2.88
C PRO A 89 -8.01 12.88 -4.28
N TRP A 90 -7.10 12.27 -5.02
CA TRP A 90 -6.75 12.68 -6.39
C TRP A 90 -7.86 12.48 -7.42
N GLU A 91 -8.93 11.74 -7.08
CA GLU A 91 -10.13 11.58 -7.91
C GLU A 91 -11.22 12.59 -7.55
N ALA A 92 -11.00 13.41 -6.50
CA ALA A 92 -11.96 14.41 -6.10
C ALA A 92 -11.98 15.60 -7.06
N PRO A 93 -13.14 16.21 -7.33
CA PRO A 93 -13.22 17.47 -8.03
C PRO A 93 -12.42 18.58 -7.35
N GLU A 94 -11.96 19.55 -8.13
CA GLU A 94 -11.10 20.63 -7.62
C GLU A 94 -11.76 21.50 -6.54
N ASP A 95 -13.06 21.74 -6.67
CA ASP A 95 -13.85 22.46 -5.67
C ASP A 95 -13.92 21.71 -4.34
N VAL A 96 -14.03 20.39 -4.37
CA VAL A 96 -14.00 19.52 -3.18
C VAL A 96 -12.62 19.57 -2.52
N LEU A 97 -11.53 19.42 -3.30
CA LEU A 97 -10.17 19.53 -2.78
C LEU A 97 -9.93 20.89 -2.13
N ARG A 98 -10.36 21.97 -2.78
CA ARG A 98 -10.24 23.33 -2.26
C ARG A 98 -11.02 23.52 -0.96
N SER A 99 -12.25 23.01 -0.90
CA SER A 99 -13.08 23.12 0.31
C SER A 99 -12.50 22.32 1.47
N ALA A 100 -11.87 21.19 1.20
CA ALA A 100 -11.20 20.37 2.20
C ALA A 100 -9.77 20.84 2.54
N GLY A 101 -9.28 21.90 1.88
CA GLY A 101 -7.92 22.40 2.10
C GLY A 101 -6.81 21.47 1.61
N VAL A 102 -7.15 20.51 0.73
CA VAL A 102 -6.19 19.54 0.16
C VAL A 102 -5.60 20.09 -1.13
N LYS A 103 -4.27 20.13 -1.19
CA LYS A 103 -3.50 20.53 -2.38
C LYS A 103 -2.59 19.40 -2.81
N LEU A 104 -2.96 18.72 -3.89
CA LEU A 104 -2.20 17.61 -4.44
C LEU A 104 -0.82 18.08 -4.92
N GLY A 105 0.23 17.36 -4.51
CA GLY A 105 1.62 17.71 -4.79
C GLY A 105 2.23 18.74 -3.83
N GLU A 106 1.43 19.35 -2.93
CA GLU A 106 1.91 20.30 -1.92
C GLU A 106 1.77 19.74 -0.50
N ASN A 107 0.53 19.69 0.05
CA ASN A 107 0.27 19.18 1.40
C ASN A 107 -0.23 17.72 1.41
N TYR A 108 -0.59 17.19 0.26
CA TYR A 108 -0.91 15.77 0.04
C TYR A 108 -0.23 15.28 -1.25
N PRO A 109 0.47 14.13 -1.24
CA PRO A 109 1.22 13.67 -2.40
C PRO A 109 0.31 13.26 -3.57
N LEU A 110 0.83 13.38 -4.78
CA LEU A 110 0.22 12.74 -5.94
C LEU A 110 0.42 11.21 -5.90
N PRO A 111 -0.47 10.42 -6.52
CA PRO A 111 -0.24 8.98 -6.66
C PRO A 111 1.07 8.69 -7.36
N ILE A 112 1.89 7.80 -6.78
CA ILE A 112 3.17 7.37 -7.37
C ILE A 112 2.99 6.21 -8.36
N VAL A 113 1.86 5.50 -8.28
CA VAL A 113 1.47 4.44 -9.22
C VAL A 113 -0.04 4.48 -9.44
N GLU A 114 -0.48 4.08 -10.61
CA GLU A 114 -1.88 3.75 -10.87
C GLU A 114 -2.13 2.29 -10.44
N ILE A 115 -3.19 2.08 -9.63
CA ILE A 115 -3.42 0.80 -8.95
C ILE A 115 -3.74 -0.34 -9.93
N GLY A 116 -4.52 -0.06 -10.98
CA GLY A 116 -4.91 -1.08 -11.97
C GLY A 116 -3.72 -1.59 -12.78
N SER A 117 -2.96 -0.67 -13.36
CA SER A 117 -1.78 -1.01 -14.17
C SER A 117 -0.66 -1.64 -13.33
N SER A 118 -0.45 -1.15 -12.11
CA SER A 118 0.55 -1.74 -11.20
C SER A 118 0.17 -3.17 -10.79
N ARG A 119 -1.12 -3.42 -10.57
CA ARG A 119 -1.63 -4.78 -10.34
C ARG A 119 -1.35 -5.71 -11.52
N GLN A 120 -1.61 -5.23 -12.74
CA GLN A 120 -1.35 -6.02 -13.95
C GLN A 120 0.13 -6.37 -14.09
N LYS A 121 1.02 -5.39 -13.93
CA LYS A 121 2.49 -5.61 -13.93
C LYS A 121 2.93 -6.62 -12.89
N ALA A 122 2.35 -6.58 -11.68
CA ALA A 122 2.66 -7.54 -10.62
C ALA A 122 2.24 -8.97 -10.98
N LEU A 123 1.09 -9.15 -11.63
CA LEU A 123 0.62 -10.46 -12.09
C LEU A 123 1.51 -11.02 -13.22
N GLU A 124 1.94 -10.18 -14.15
CA GLU A 124 2.88 -10.54 -15.20
C GLU A 124 4.24 -10.97 -14.64
N ALA A 125 4.80 -10.16 -13.71
CA ALA A 125 6.03 -10.50 -13.02
C ALA A 125 5.92 -11.82 -12.25
N PHE A 126 4.82 -12.08 -11.59
CA PHE A 126 4.58 -13.34 -10.89
C PHE A 126 4.46 -14.53 -11.85
N ALA A 127 3.85 -14.35 -13.01
CA ALA A 127 3.75 -15.39 -14.03
C ALA A 127 5.14 -15.81 -14.53
N THR A 128 6.07 -14.85 -14.73
CA THR A 128 7.44 -15.16 -15.19
C THR A 128 8.23 -15.98 -14.16
N THR A 129 8.02 -15.75 -12.85
CA THR A 129 8.71 -16.55 -11.81
C THR A 129 8.29 -18.01 -11.81
N LYS A 130 7.04 -18.31 -12.13
CA LYS A 130 6.55 -19.70 -12.24
C LYS A 130 7.21 -20.46 -13.40
N THR A 131 7.49 -19.77 -14.49
CA THR A 131 8.12 -20.37 -15.68
C THR A 131 9.61 -20.68 -15.45
N LEU A 132 10.27 -19.97 -14.53
CA LEU A 132 11.69 -20.16 -14.20
C LEU A 132 11.93 -21.31 -13.19
N ILE A 133 10.89 -21.76 -12.50
CA ILE A 133 10.95 -22.80 -11.46
C ILE A 133 10.49 -24.18 -12.00
N ALA A 134 9.85 -24.20 -13.15
CA ALA A 134 9.42 -25.41 -13.85
C ALA A 134 10.52 -25.91 -14.81
#